data_6cfd8b2e91bd7a3ce96d12f04b9aed0c
#
_entry.id   6cfd8b2e91bd7a3ce96d12f04b9aed0c
#
_cell.length_a   1.000
_cell.length_b   1.000
_cell.length_c   1.000
_cell.angle_alpha   90.00
_cell.angle_beta   90.00
_cell.angle_gamma   90.00
#
_symmetry.space_group_name_H-M   'P 1'
#
loop_
_entity.id
_entity.type
_entity.pdbx_description
1 polymer ?
#
loop_
_entity_poly.entity_id
_entity_poly.type
_entity_poly.pdbx_seq_one_letter_code
_entity_poly.pdbx_strand_id
1 'polypeptide(L)'
;RLLLVNVLPLEDYLLGVLPAEMPASFPEEALKAQAVLARTFAVRRLNPLAPYDLCATEACQVYLGLSAETPRHERAVRATEGRVLSYAGQVASALYHADSGGMTAGSEEVFQKALPYLRPRPDPYAKGPKSVWQQAVRPEEAARALRALGYAPRGDDPPQVLEKSPSGRAWRVRLLGVEVRGPEAQRLLRLMGLPSAMAEFQGWLALGRGAGHGVGLSQWGAKGMAERGYGYREILGYYFPGTLLSPLEVAAR
;
A
#
# COMPACT_ATOMS: atom_id res chain seq x y z
N ARG A 1 7.08 -20.48 23.54
CA ARG A 1 6.66 -20.41 22.12
C ARG A 1 7.88 -20.68 21.25
N LEU A 2 7.73 -21.51 20.23
CA LEU A 2 8.76 -21.72 19.21
C LEU A 2 8.67 -20.58 18.17
N LEU A 3 9.83 -19.99 17.81
CA LEU A 3 9.96 -19.05 16.72
C LEU A 3 10.78 -19.73 15.62
N LEU A 4 10.21 -19.86 14.43
CA LEU A 4 10.91 -20.35 13.25
C LEU A 4 11.33 -19.13 12.40
N VAL A 5 12.62 -19.00 12.15
CA VAL A 5 13.19 -17.93 11.31
C VAL A 5 13.83 -18.56 10.08
N ASN A 6 13.42 -18.09 8.89
CA ASN A 6 14.05 -18.47 7.63
C ASN A 6 15.07 -17.39 7.23
N VAL A 7 16.32 -17.79 6.99
CA VAL A 7 17.40 -16.87 6.60
C VAL A 7 17.70 -17.07 5.11
N LEU A 8 17.49 -16.04 4.31
CA LEU A 8 17.61 -16.06 2.86
C LEU A 8 18.43 -14.89 2.34
N PRO A 9 19.15 -15.05 1.22
CA PRO A 9 19.60 -13.92 0.42
C PRO A 9 18.41 -13.02 0.03
N LEU A 10 18.61 -11.71 -0.02
CA LEU A 10 17.54 -10.74 -0.29
C LEU A 10 16.80 -11.02 -1.59
N GLU A 11 17.52 -11.35 -2.66
CA GLU A 11 16.90 -11.62 -3.96
C GLU A 11 16.04 -12.90 -3.93
N ASP A 12 16.46 -13.93 -3.22
CA ASP A 12 15.69 -15.16 -3.06
C ASP A 12 14.45 -14.95 -2.17
N TYR A 13 14.55 -14.10 -1.14
CA TYR A 13 13.38 -13.64 -0.39
C TYR A 13 12.33 -12.97 -1.29
N LEU A 14 12.76 -12.14 -2.24
CA LEU A 14 11.84 -11.44 -3.15
C LEU A 14 11.10 -12.38 -4.10
N LEU A 15 11.66 -13.56 -4.43
CA LEU A 15 10.99 -14.57 -5.27
C LEU A 15 9.73 -15.11 -4.57
N GLY A 16 9.76 -15.23 -3.25
CA GLY A 16 8.59 -15.64 -2.46
C GLY A 16 7.62 -14.50 -2.11
N VAL A 17 8.05 -13.24 -2.22
CA VAL A 17 7.22 -12.05 -1.94
C VAL A 17 6.47 -11.57 -3.17
N LEU A 18 7.18 -11.43 -4.31
CA LEU A 18 6.62 -10.79 -5.50
C LEU A 18 5.34 -11.47 -6.01
N PRO A 19 5.19 -12.81 -5.98
CA PRO A 19 3.94 -13.49 -6.36
C PRO A 19 2.74 -13.15 -5.49
N ALA A 20 2.96 -12.82 -4.20
CA ALA A 20 1.89 -12.39 -3.29
C ALA A 20 1.43 -10.97 -3.59
N GLU A 21 2.30 -10.12 -4.12
CA GLU A 21 2.04 -8.71 -4.35
C GLU A 21 1.42 -8.44 -5.72
N MET A 22 1.93 -9.07 -6.78
CA MET A 22 1.45 -8.87 -8.14
C MET A 22 1.29 -10.21 -8.88
N PRO A 23 0.16 -10.44 -9.58
CA PRO A 23 -0.01 -11.62 -10.42
C PRO A 23 1.04 -11.69 -11.55
N ALA A 24 1.51 -12.89 -11.88
CA ALA A 24 2.45 -13.13 -12.99
C ALA A 24 1.91 -12.66 -14.36
N SER A 25 0.60 -12.46 -14.50
CA SER A 25 -0.04 -11.94 -15.70
C SER A 25 0.17 -10.43 -15.92
N PHE A 26 0.67 -9.70 -14.92
CA PHE A 26 0.97 -8.28 -15.08
C PHE A 26 2.15 -8.06 -16.04
N PRO A 27 2.21 -6.91 -16.74
CA PRO A 27 3.34 -6.58 -17.60
C PRO A 27 4.67 -6.62 -16.86
N GLU A 28 5.74 -7.04 -17.53
CA GLU A 28 7.06 -7.22 -16.92
C GLU A 28 7.60 -5.93 -16.27
N GLU A 29 7.35 -4.77 -16.88
CA GLU A 29 7.79 -3.49 -16.33
C GLU A 29 7.06 -3.14 -15.00
N ALA A 30 5.81 -3.55 -14.83
CA ALA A 30 5.11 -3.41 -13.55
C ALA A 30 5.71 -4.36 -12.49
N LEU A 31 6.02 -5.61 -12.85
CA LEU A 31 6.70 -6.57 -11.97
C LEU A 31 8.09 -6.08 -11.55
N LYS A 32 8.86 -5.49 -12.48
CA LYS A 32 10.17 -4.87 -12.19
C LYS A 32 10.03 -3.71 -11.20
N ALA A 33 9.05 -2.82 -11.40
CA ALA A 33 8.79 -1.72 -10.48
C ALA A 33 8.45 -2.23 -9.07
N GLN A 34 7.59 -3.25 -8.97
CA GLN A 34 7.24 -3.88 -7.70
C GLN A 34 8.44 -4.57 -7.05
N ALA A 35 9.30 -5.24 -7.80
CA ALA A 35 10.51 -5.87 -7.27
C ALA A 35 11.46 -4.85 -6.62
N VAL A 36 11.67 -3.70 -7.28
CA VAL A 36 12.46 -2.58 -6.71
C VAL A 36 11.83 -2.08 -5.41
N LEU A 37 10.50 -1.91 -5.36
CA LEU A 37 9.83 -1.42 -4.16
C LEU A 37 9.86 -2.45 -3.03
N ALA A 38 9.63 -3.72 -3.32
CA ALA A 38 9.70 -4.80 -2.34
C ALA A 38 11.11 -4.90 -1.72
N ARG A 39 12.14 -4.79 -2.55
CA ARG A 39 13.55 -4.74 -2.11
C ARG A 39 13.83 -3.52 -1.24
N THR A 40 13.41 -2.34 -1.67
CA THR A 40 13.58 -1.08 -0.93
C THR A 40 12.90 -1.15 0.44
N PHE A 41 11.69 -1.71 0.48
CA PHE A 41 10.93 -1.90 1.72
C PHE A 41 11.66 -2.87 2.67
N ALA A 42 12.15 -4.01 2.16
CA ALA A 42 12.87 -5.00 2.96
C ALA A 42 14.15 -4.41 3.55
N VAL A 43 15.00 -3.80 2.70
CA VAL A 43 16.27 -3.20 3.13
C VAL A 43 16.07 -2.13 4.21
N ARG A 44 15.04 -1.30 4.08
CA ARG A 44 14.73 -0.27 5.07
C ARG A 44 14.36 -0.82 6.43
N ARG A 45 13.94 -2.08 6.52
CA ARG A 45 13.49 -2.75 7.75
C ARG A 45 14.50 -3.70 8.36
N LEU A 46 15.66 -3.87 7.73
CA LEU A 46 16.74 -4.68 8.33
C LEU A 46 17.09 -4.16 9.72
N ASN A 47 17.06 -5.05 10.70
CA ASN A 47 17.35 -4.73 12.08
C ASN A 47 18.18 -5.85 12.74
N PRO A 48 19.50 -5.73 12.75
CA PRO A 48 20.40 -6.75 13.31
C PRO A 48 20.23 -6.98 14.83
N LEU A 49 19.47 -6.11 15.51
CA LEU A 49 19.17 -6.27 16.94
C LEU A 49 17.85 -6.99 17.21
N ALA A 50 17.04 -7.24 16.15
CA ALA A 50 15.80 -7.96 16.28
C ALA A 50 16.01 -9.47 16.03
N PRO A 51 15.11 -10.34 16.55
CA PRO A 51 15.20 -11.79 16.30
C PRO A 51 14.91 -12.16 14.84
N TYR A 52 14.32 -11.27 14.06
CA TYR A 52 14.10 -11.35 12.60
C TYR A 52 13.86 -9.96 12.03
N ASP A 53 14.14 -9.76 10.76
CA ASP A 53 13.98 -8.46 10.07
C ASP A 53 12.53 -8.21 9.63
N LEU A 54 11.86 -9.24 9.11
CA LEU A 54 10.54 -9.15 8.50
C LEU A 54 9.65 -10.32 8.93
N CYS A 55 8.37 -10.03 9.14
CA CYS A 55 7.35 -11.07 9.32
C CYS A 55 6.79 -11.51 7.96
N ALA A 56 6.28 -12.74 7.88
CA ALA A 56 5.73 -13.31 6.65
C ALA A 56 4.24 -12.96 6.39
N THR A 57 3.74 -11.87 6.99
CA THR A 57 2.34 -11.46 6.93
C THR A 57 2.18 -10.07 6.33
N GLU A 58 0.94 -9.64 6.09
CA GLU A 58 0.58 -8.29 5.59
C GLU A 58 1.12 -7.14 6.48
N ALA A 59 1.48 -7.40 7.73
CA ALA A 59 2.12 -6.39 8.60
C ALA A 59 3.52 -6.02 8.13
N CYS A 60 4.18 -6.89 7.34
CA CYS A 60 5.46 -6.64 6.69
C CYS A 60 5.29 -6.80 5.17
N GLN A 61 5.59 -7.99 4.65
CA GLN A 61 5.34 -8.43 3.28
C GLN A 61 4.92 -9.90 3.34
N VAL A 62 3.85 -10.26 2.65
CA VAL A 62 3.41 -11.66 2.58
C VAL A 62 4.48 -12.46 1.85
N TYR A 63 4.99 -13.50 2.52
CA TYR A 63 5.98 -14.41 1.96
C TYR A 63 5.36 -15.80 1.78
N LEU A 64 5.26 -16.25 0.52
CA LEU A 64 4.60 -17.50 0.14
C LEU A 64 5.58 -18.68 -0.01
N GLY A 65 6.88 -18.42 0.00
CA GLY A 65 7.92 -19.43 -0.15
C GLY A 65 8.10 -19.96 -1.57
N LEU A 66 8.93 -20.98 -1.71
CA LEU A 66 9.39 -21.55 -2.97
C LEU A 66 8.25 -22.00 -3.90
N SER A 67 7.17 -22.53 -3.37
CA SER A 67 6.06 -23.06 -4.17
C SER A 67 5.27 -21.98 -4.95
N ALA A 68 5.44 -20.71 -4.60
CA ALA A 68 4.77 -19.60 -5.28
C ALA A 68 5.63 -18.96 -6.38
N GLU A 69 6.90 -19.30 -6.47
CA GLU A 69 7.84 -18.73 -7.43
C GLU A 69 7.44 -19.03 -8.87
N THR A 70 7.58 -18.05 -9.75
CA THR A 70 7.36 -18.23 -11.19
C THR A 70 8.49 -17.64 -12.01
N PRO A 71 8.76 -18.17 -13.22
CA PRO A 71 9.83 -17.65 -14.08
C PRO A 71 9.65 -16.17 -14.46
N ARG A 72 8.42 -15.64 -14.46
CA ARG A 72 8.17 -14.22 -14.76
C ARG A 72 8.57 -13.32 -13.60
N HIS A 73 8.25 -13.72 -12.36
CA HIS A 73 8.68 -12.99 -11.18
C HIS A 73 10.20 -13.04 -11.03
N GLU A 74 10.82 -14.20 -11.25
CA GLU A 74 12.26 -14.35 -11.21
C GLU A 74 12.96 -13.42 -12.21
N ARG A 75 12.52 -13.37 -13.48
CA ARG A 75 13.08 -12.43 -14.46
C ARG A 75 12.99 -10.98 -13.99
N ALA A 76 11.87 -10.56 -13.42
CA ALA A 76 11.71 -9.19 -12.93
C ALA A 76 12.63 -8.87 -11.75
N VAL A 77 12.80 -9.79 -10.81
CA VAL A 77 13.71 -9.67 -9.67
C VAL A 77 15.16 -9.57 -10.16
N ARG A 78 15.61 -10.54 -10.99
CA ARG A 78 16.99 -10.57 -11.51
C ARG A 78 17.30 -9.36 -12.41
N ALA A 79 16.36 -8.91 -13.24
CA ALA A 79 16.55 -7.72 -14.09
C ALA A 79 16.69 -6.40 -13.30
N THR A 80 16.32 -6.40 -12.03
CA THR A 80 16.41 -5.24 -11.13
C THR A 80 17.30 -5.50 -9.92
N GLU A 81 18.12 -6.53 -9.96
CA GLU A 81 18.96 -6.99 -8.85
C GLU A 81 19.77 -5.84 -8.24
N GLY A 82 19.79 -5.77 -6.91
CA GLY A 82 20.51 -4.75 -6.16
C GLY A 82 20.00 -3.31 -6.36
N ARG A 83 18.86 -3.07 -7.03
CA ARG A 83 18.32 -1.72 -7.22
C ARG A 83 17.28 -1.39 -6.16
N VAL A 84 17.46 -0.23 -5.52
CA VAL A 84 16.56 0.32 -4.50
C VAL A 84 16.24 1.79 -4.81
N LEU A 85 15.13 2.30 -4.26
CA LEU A 85 14.88 3.74 -4.27
C LEU A 85 15.59 4.41 -3.10
N SER A 86 16.24 5.53 -3.39
CA SER A 86 16.84 6.40 -2.38
C SER A 86 16.32 7.84 -2.50
N TYR A 87 16.34 8.56 -1.39
CA TYR A 87 16.02 9.98 -1.31
C TYR A 87 16.98 10.66 -0.33
N ALA A 88 17.63 11.72 -0.76
CA ALA A 88 18.63 12.44 0.03
C ALA A 88 19.70 11.51 0.64
N GLY A 89 20.20 10.55 -0.14
CA GLY A 89 21.25 9.61 0.27
C GLY A 89 20.80 8.48 1.20
N GLN A 90 19.49 8.38 1.51
CA GLN A 90 18.95 7.33 2.38
C GLN A 90 17.97 6.43 1.60
N VAL A 91 17.84 5.16 2.00
CA VAL A 91 16.83 4.25 1.44
C VAL A 91 15.45 4.84 1.65
N ALA A 92 14.68 5.01 0.57
CA ALA A 92 13.38 5.64 0.60
C ALA A 92 12.32 4.76 1.31
N SER A 93 11.22 5.38 1.76
CA SER A 93 10.03 4.65 2.20
C SER A 93 9.25 4.22 0.97
N ALA A 94 9.36 2.96 0.58
CA ALA A 94 8.74 2.39 -0.61
C ALA A 94 7.40 1.74 -0.25
N LEU A 95 6.34 2.54 -0.26
CA LEU A 95 4.97 2.10 0.02
C LEU A 95 4.23 1.80 -1.28
N TYR A 96 3.35 0.82 -1.25
CA TYR A 96 2.52 0.46 -2.39
C TYR A 96 1.16 -0.08 -1.93
N HIS A 97 0.20 -0.06 -2.81
CA HIS A 97 -1.17 -0.49 -2.55
C HIS A 97 -1.80 -1.00 -3.85
N ALA A 98 -2.92 -1.70 -3.75
CA ALA A 98 -3.53 -2.35 -4.89
C ALA A 98 -4.03 -1.34 -5.95
N ASP A 99 -4.93 -0.42 -5.59
CA ASP A 99 -5.58 0.50 -6.54
C ASP A 99 -5.79 1.88 -5.88
N SER A 100 -5.33 2.95 -6.52
CA SER A 100 -5.43 4.31 -5.99
C SER A 100 -6.86 4.89 -6.00
N GLY A 101 -7.78 4.31 -6.81
CA GLY A 101 -9.09 4.88 -7.04
C GLY A 101 -9.08 6.17 -7.88
N GLY A 102 -7.97 6.43 -8.61
CA GLY A 102 -7.76 7.60 -9.46
C GLY A 102 -6.93 8.72 -8.84
N MET A 103 -6.54 8.61 -7.56
CA MET A 103 -5.69 9.57 -6.86
C MET A 103 -4.89 8.88 -5.76
N THR A 104 -3.56 9.03 -5.76
CA THR A 104 -2.73 8.57 -4.63
C THR A 104 -2.90 9.49 -3.43
N ALA A 105 -2.62 8.98 -2.24
CA ALA A 105 -2.64 9.74 -0.99
C ALA A 105 -1.25 10.30 -0.64
N GLY A 106 -1.23 11.41 0.07
CA GLY A 106 -0.04 11.86 0.78
C GLY A 106 0.28 10.96 1.96
N SER A 107 1.57 10.79 2.25
CA SER A 107 1.99 9.96 3.39
C SER A 107 1.47 10.48 4.73
N GLU A 108 1.34 11.80 4.88
CA GLU A 108 0.78 12.47 6.04
C GLU A 108 -0.70 12.19 6.26
N GLU A 109 -1.44 11.91 5.18
CA GLU A 109 -2.86 11.59 5.25
C GLU A 109 -3.13 10.22 5.91
N VAL A 110 -2.15 9.31 5.89
CA VAL A 110 -2.30 7.93 6.36
C VAL A 110 -1.37 7.60 7.52
N PHE A 111 -0.10 8.06 7.47
CA PHE A 111 0.96 7.69 8.39
C PHE A 111 1.48 8.86 9.24
N GLN A 112 0.81 10.00 9.23
CA GLN A 112 1.11 11.22 10.00
C GLN A 112 2.47 11.89 9.67
N LYS A 113 3.32 11.28 8.86
CA LYS A 113 4.62 11.80 8.47
C LYS A 113 4.62 12.22 7.00
N ALA A 114 4.81 13.51 6.75
CA ALA A 114 4.97 14.02 5.40
C ALA A 114 6.32 13.62 4.81
N LEU A 115 6.28 12.92 3.68
CA LEU A 115 7.48 12.58 2.90
C LEU A 115 7.40 13.32 1.56
N PRO A 116 8.46 14.07 1.15
CA PRO A 116 8.40 14.95 -0.02
C PRO A 116 8.04 14.23 -1.32
N TYR A 117 8.41 12.96 -1.44
CA TYR A 117 8.19 12.11 -2.59
C TYR A 117 6.91 11.24 -2.50
N LEU A 118 6.11 11.35 -1.44
CA LEU A 118 4.83 10.65 -1.25
C LEU A 118 3.70 11.66 -1.07
N ARG A 119 3.39 12.38 -2.14
CA ARG A 119 2.35 13.40 -2.22
C ARG A 119 1.12 12.91 -2.98
N PRO A 120 -0.07 13.49 -2.74
CA PRO A 120 -1.24 13.20 -3.56
C PRO A 120 -0.95 13.46 -5.04
N ARG A 121 -1.36 12.55 -5.91
CA ARG A 121 -1.11 12.61 -7.34
C ARG A 121 -2.26 11.96 -8.11
N PRO A 122 -2.76 12.58 -9.20
CA PRO A 122 -3.69 11.93 -10.11
C PRO A 122 -3.13 10.60 -10.62
N ASP A 123 -3.97 9.58 -10.71
CA ASP A 123 -3.59 8.26 -11.23
C ASP A 123 -4.64 7.76 -12.25
N PRO A 124 -4.62 8.29 -13.47
CA PRO A 124 -5.58 7.91 -14.51
C PRO A 124 -5.33 6.50 -15.05
N TYR A 125 -4.25 5.86 -14.63
CA TYR A 125 -3.83 4.53 -15.08
C TYR A 125 -4.45 3.41 -14.25
N ALA A 126 -4.83 3.67 -13.00
CA ALA A 126 -5.41 2.68 -12.10
C ALA A 126 -6.83 2.29 -12.55
N LYS A 127 -6.97 1.06 -13.06
CA LYS A 127 -8.24 0.47 -13.53
C LYS A 127 -8.32 -0.98 -13.10
N GLY A 128 -8.35 -1.21 -11.80
CA GLY A 128 -8.47 -2.54 -11.21
C GLY A 128 -9.91 -2.94 -10.91
N PRO A 129 -10.13 -4.17 -10.43
CA PRO A 129 -11.46 -4.67 -10.06
C PRO A 129 -12.14 -3.88 -8.94
N LYS A 130 -11.36 -3.12 -8.17
CA LYS A 130 -11.82 -2.26 -7.08
C LYS A 130 -11.72 -0.77 -7.40
N SER A 131 -11.53 -0.39 -8.68
CA SER A 131 -11.51 1.03 -9.07
C SER A 131 -12.82 1.74 -8.74
N VAL A 132 -13.94 1.01 -8.77
CA VAL A 132 -15.25 1.42 -8.22
C VAL A 132 -15.85 0.22 -7.49
N TRP A 133 -16.43 0.46 -6.33
CA TRP A 133 -17.06 -0.59 -5.54
C TRP A 133 -18.21 -0.04 -4.69
N GLN A 134 -19.10 -0.93 -4.30
CA GLN A 134 -20.11 -0.69 -3.27
C GLN A 134 -20.11 -1.83 -2.26
N GLN A 135 -20.38 -1.52 -1.01
CA GLN A 135 -20.38 -2.50 0.08
C GLN A 135 -21.32 -2.07 1.19
N ALA A 136 -22.22 -2.96 1.59
CA ALA A 136 -23.00 -2.77 2.79
C ALA A 136 -22.12 -2.92 4.03
N VAL A 137 -22.31 -2.02 5.00
CA VAL A 137 -21.64 -2.07 6.32
C VAL A 137 -22.68 -2.40 7.36
N ARG A 138 -22.38 -3.35 8.21
CA ARG A 138 -23.28 -3.69 9.34
C ARG A 138 -23.00 -2.77 10.53
N PRO A 139 -24.03 -2.27 11.25
CA PRO A 139 -23.83 -1.43 12.42
C PRO A 139 -22.90 -2.05 13.48
N GLU A 140 -22.96 -3.37 13.64
CA GLU A 140 -22.14 -4.11 14.60
C GLU A 140 -20.65 -4.11 14.19
N GLU A 141 -20.34 -4.12 12.90
CA GLU A 141 -18.97 -4.02 12.37
C GLU A 141 -18.42 -2.61 12.62
N ALA A 142 -19.21 -1.59 12.35
CA ALA A 142 -18.87 -0.20 12.63
C ALA A 142 -18.63 0.03 14.14
N ALA A 143 -19.51 -0.48 15.00
CA ALA A 143 -19.36 -0.40 16.44
C ALA A 143 -18.10 -1.13 16.94
N ARG A 144 -17.77 -2.29 16.37
CA ARG A 144 -16.55 -3.04 16.67
C ARG A 144 -15.30 -2.26 16.25
N ALA A 145 -15.32 -1.66 15.08
CA ALA A 145 -14.22 -0.84 14.56
C ALA A 145 -13.97 0.39 15.45
N LEU A 146 -15.02 1.09 15.90
CA LEU A 146 -14.91 2.20 16.85
C LEU A 146 -14.29 1.76 18.19
N ARG A 147 -14.77 0.64 18.76
CA ARG A 147 -14.20 0.10 20.01
C ARG A 147 -12.73 -0.29 19.87
N ALA A 148 -12.33 -0.83 18.72
CA ALA A 148 -10.94 -1.16 18.42
C ALA A 148 -10.02 0.09 18.37
N LEU A 149 -10.60 1.28 18.16
CA LEU A 149 -9.92 2.57 18.23
C LEU A 149 -10.07 3.27 19.59
N GLY A 150 -10.76 2.64 20.55
CA GLY A 150 -10.96 3.19 21.89
C GLY A 150 -12.19 4.09 22.05
N TYR A 151 -13.04 4.19 21.02
CA TYR A 151 -14.29 4.95 21.10
C TYR A 151 -15.47 4.14 21.63
N ALA A 152 -16.40 4.80 22.32
CA ALA A 152 -17.67 4.20 22.77
C ALA A 152 -18.81 4.64 21.84
N PRO A 153 -19.39 3.76 21.00
CA PRO A 153 -20.60 4.06 20.24
C PRO A 153 -21.74 4.48 21.15
N ARG A 154 -22.51 5.54 20.77
CA ARG A 154 -23.60 6.12 21.59
C ARG A 154 -24.91 6.33 20.84
N GLY A 155 -24.96 6.00 19.56
CA GLY A 155 -26.12 6.21 18.69
C GLY A 155 -26.31 5.06 17.73
N ASP A 156 -27.21 5.24 16.78
CA ASP A 156 -27.57 4.32 15.70
C ASP A 156 -27.37 4.95 14.31
N ASP A 157 -26.86 6.20 14.26
CA ASP A 157 -26.65 6.95 13.03
C ASP A 157 -25.63 6.26 12.12
N PRO A 158 -25.96 6.17 10.81
CA PRO A 158 -25.06 5.58 9.82
C PRO A 158 -23.81 6.45 9.58
N PRO A 159 -22.77 5.90 8.95
CA PRO A 159 -21.57 6.64 8.62
C PRO A 159 -21.85 7.83 7.70
N GLN A 160 -21.25 8.98 8.00
CA GLN A 160 -21.27 10.19 7.19
C GLN A 160 -19.85 10.76 7.07
N VAL A 161 -19.36 10.95 5.85
CA VAL A 161 -18.12 11.68 5.59
C VAL A 161 -18.39 13.18 5.63
N LEU A 162 -17.84 13.85 6.64
CA LEU A 162 -18.02 15.29 6.87
C LEU A 162 -16.94 16.12 6.17
N GLU A 163 -15.74 15.52 5.97
CA GLU A 163 -14.60 16.18 5.36
C GLU A 163 -13.75 15.15 4.60
N LYS A 164 -13.17 15.55 3.49
CA LYS A 164 -12.23 14.74 2.69
C LYS A 164 -10.83 15.35 2.76
N SER A 165 -9.82 14.48 2.72
CA SER A 165 -8.42 14.86 2.56
C SER A 165 -8.12 15.37 1.13
N PRO A 166 -6.94 15.97 0.89
CA PRO A 166 -6.52 16.39 -0.46
C PRO A 166 -6.59 15.27 -1.52
N SER A 167 -6.43 14.01 -1.12
CA SER A 167 -6.56 12.86 -2.01
C SER A 167 -8.00 12.38 -2.21
N GLY A 168 -8.99 13.04 -1.64
CA GLY A 168 -10.40 12.66 -1.72
C GLY A 168 -10.82 11.53 -0.78
N ARG A 169 -9.96 11.13 0.16
CA ARG A 169 -10.27 10.11 1.17
C ARG A 169 -10.99 10.72 2.36
N ALA A 170 -11.80 9.92 3.06
CA ALA A 170 -12.49 10.35 4.26
C ALA A 170 -11.49 10.84 5.32
N TRP A 171 -11.67 12.10 5.75
CA TRP A 171 -10.80 12.76 6.72
C TRP A 171 -11.49 13.05 8.05
N ARG A 172 -12.82 13.28 8.00
CA ARG A 172 -13.66 13.41 9.17
C ARG A 172 -14.94 12.61 8.92
N VAL A 173 -15.21 11.67 9.81
CA VAL A 173 -16.32 10.72 9.70
C VAL A 173 -17.11 10.73 10.99
N ARG A 174 -18.44 10.81 10.89
CA ARG A 174 -19.36 10.65 12.02
C ARG A 174 -20.16 9.38 11.83
N LEU A 175 -20.32 8.58 12.87
CA LEU A 175 -21.19 7.42 12.91
C LEU A 175 -21.44 7.00 14.37
N LEU A 176 -22.60 6.41 14.64
CA LEU A 176 -22.96 5.89 15.96
C LEU A 176 -22.70 6.89 17.10
N GLY A 177 -23.00 8.19 16.86
CA GLY A 177 -22.78 9.27 17.82
C GLY A 177 -21.30 9.64 18.08
N VAL A 178 -20.37 9.14 17.27
CA VAL A 178 -18.93 9.40 17.42
C VAL A 178 -18.38 10.12 16.18
N GLU A 179 -17.48 11.06 16.38
CA GLU A 179 -16.74 11.74 15.31
C GLU A 179 -15.25 11.36 15.39
N VAL A 180 -14.69 10.88 14.27
CA VAL A 180 -13.28 10.46 14.14
C VAL A 180 -12.63 11.27 13.03
N ARG A 181 -11.36 11.69 13.19
CA ARG A 181 -10.66 12.60 12.27
C ARG A 181 -9.29 12.08 11.85
N GLY A 182 -8.80 12.62 10.73
CA GLY A 182 -7.44 12.42 10.24
C GLY A 182 -7.14 10.99 9.83
N PRO A 183 -5.90 10.51 9.99
CA PRO A 183 -5.50 9.14 9.67
C PRO A 183 -6.31 8.08 10.41
N GLU A 184 -6.85 8.41 11.57
CA GLU A 184 -7.68 7.51 12.36
C GLU A 184 -9.06 7.27 11.72
N ALA A 185 -9.64 8.27 11.03
CA ALA A 185 -10.85 8.10 10.23
C ALA A 185 -10.60 7.09 9.08
N GLN A 186 -9.46 7.16 8.43
CA GLN A 186 -9.08 6.19 7.39
C GLN A 186 -8.86 4.79 7.97
N ARG A 187 -8.24 4.71 9.15
CA ARG A 187 -8.08 3.44 9.88
C ARG A 187 -9.43 2.84 10.29
N LEU A 188 -10.37 3.67 10.72
CA LEU A 188 -11.74 3.25 11.04
C LEU A 188 -12.40 2.57 9.85
N LEU A 189 -12.38 3.18 8.66
CA LEU A 189 -13.00 2.61 7.47
C LEU A 189 -12.39 1.25 7.08
N ARG A 190 -11.07 1.10 7.22
CA ARG A 190 -10.40 -0.19 7.02
C ARG A 190 -10.83 -1.24 8.04
N LEU A 191 -10.97 -0.87 9.32
CA LEU A 191 -11.44 -1.77 10.37
C LEU A 191 -12.92 -2.17 10.18
N MET A 192 -13.70 -1.35 9.47
CA MET A 192 -15.04 -1.70 9.00
C MET A 192 -15.02 -2.63 7.78
N GLY A 193 -13.86 -3.06 7.29
CA GLY A 193 -13.70 -3.96 6.16
C GLY A 193 -13.84 -3.30 4.78
N LEU A 194 -13.82 -1.96 4.68
CA LEU A 194 -13.90 -1.28 3.39
C LEU A 194 -12.58 -1.40 2.61
N PRO A 195 -12.65 -1.56 1.27
CA PRO A 195 -11.47 -1.70 0.43
C PRO A 195 -10.51 -0.51 0.51
N SER A 196 -11.04 0.72 0.65
CA SER A 196 -10.26 1.94 0.81
C SER A 196 -11.01 2.97 1.64
N ALA A 197 -10.32 4.05 2.03
CA ALA A 197 -10.94 5.21 2.68
C ALA A 197 -11.49 6.25 1.68
N MET A 198 -11.37 6.02 0.36
CA MET A 198 -12.01 6.84 -0.66
C MET A 198 -13.45 6.38 -0.83
N ALA A 199 -14.29 6.74 0.13
CA ALA A 199 -15.67 6.27 0.26
C ALA A 199 -16.64 7.41 0.63
N GLU A 200 -17.89 7.23 0.24
CA GLU A 200 -19.07 7.99 0.67
C GLU A 200 -20.13 7.01 1.16
N PHE A 201 -21.15 7.50 1.85
CA PHE A 201 -22.18 6.65 2.42
C PHE A 201 -23.59 7.11 2.04
N GLN A 202 -24.44 6.16 1.74
CA GLN A 202 -25.89 6.31 1.61
C GLN A 202 -26.53 5.41 2.68
N GLY A 203 -26.80 5.97 3.85
CA GLY A 203 -27.11 5.15 5.02
C GLY A 203 -25.97 4.21 5.36
N TRP A 204 -26.23 2.92 5.42
CA TRP A 204 -25.24 1.87 5.69
C TRP A 204 -24.60 1.28 4.42
N LEU A 205 -24.87 1.84 3.25
CA LEU A 205 -24.22 1.45 1.99
C LEU A 205 -23.02 2.38 1.73
N ALA A 206 -21.83 1.81 1.71
CA ALA A 206 -20.62 2.50 1.28
C ALA A 206 -20.45 2.42 -0.23
N LEU A 207 -20.16 3.55 -0.86
CA LEU A 207 -19.80 3.70 -2.27
C LEU A 207 -18.37 4.22 -2.33
N GLY A 208 -17.46 3.55 -3.03
CA GLY A 208 -16.08 3.95 -2.98
C GLY A 208 -15.24 3.59 -4.21
N ARG A 209 -13.98 3.97 -4.13
CA ARG A 209 -12.98 3.76 -5.18
C ARG A 209 -11.66 3.27 -4.60
N GLY A 210 -10.95 2.43 -5.39
CA GLY A 210 -9.62 1.96 -5.06
C GLY A 210 -9.59 0.91 -3.96
N ALA A 211 -8.41 0.40 -3.68
CA ALA A 211 -8.14 -0.60 -2.65
C ALA A 211 -6.77 -0.38 -2.01
N GLY A 212 -6.72 -0.46 -0.69
CA GLY A 212 -5.53 -0.20 0.12
C GLY A 212 -5.44 1.23 0.63
N HIS A 213 -4.28 1.59 1.20
CA HIS A 213 -4.07 2.87 1.87
C HIS A 213 -3.85 4.06 0.92
N GLY A 214 -3.55 3.81 -0.35
CA GLY A 214 -3.41 4.83 -1.39
C GLY A 214 -2.05 5.53 -1.47
N VAL A 215 -1.11 5.30 -0.58
CA VAL A 215 0.20 5.98 -0.56
C VAL A 215 1.21 5.24 -1.43
N GLY A 216 2.01 5.98 -2.21
CA GLY A 216 3.04 5.43 -3.08
C GLY A 216 2.51 4.79 -4.34
N LEU A 217 3.08 3.66 -4.78
CA LEU A 217 2.71 3.02 -6.04
C LEU A 217 1.36 2.31 -5.96
N SER A 218 0.50 2.61 -6.94
CA SER A 218 -0.69 1.83 -7.24
C SER A 218 -0.31 0.65 -8.14
N GLN A 219 -0.55 -0.58 -7.70
CA GLN A 219 -0.21 -1.78 -8.49
C GLN A 219 -0.99 -1.84 -9.81
N TRP A 220 -2.31 -1.55 -9.77
CA TRP A 220 -3.12 -1.44 -10.98
C TRP A 220 -2.76 -0.23 -11.84
N GLY A 221 -2.29 0.87 -11.22
CA GLY A 221 -1.75 2.02 -11.93
C GLY A 221 -0.44 1.69 -12.65
N ALA A 222 0.49 1.00 -11.98
CA ALA A 222 1.73 0.51 -12.58
C ALA A 222 1.46 -0.43 -13.78
N LYS A 223 0.47 -1.35 -13.63
CA LYS A 223 -0.01 -2.18 -14.74
C LYS A 223 -0.47 -1.30 -15.92
N GLY A 224 -1.35 -0.34 -15.65
CA GLY A 224 -1.91 0.53 -16.70
C GLY A 224 -0.88 1.43 -17.37
N MET A 225 0.18 1.84 -16.67
CA MET A 225 1.33 2.54 -17.26
C MET A 225 2.14 1.59 -18.14
N ALA A 226 2.51 0.41 -17.64
CA ALA A 226 3.28 -0.57 -18.39
C ALA A 226 2.57 -1.03 -19.67
N GLU A 227 1.25 -1.19 -19.65
CA GLU A 227 0.44 -1.47 -20.84
C GLU A 227 0.46 -0.34 -21.89
N ARG A 228 0.85 0.87 -21.49
CA ARG A 228 1.06 2.02 -22.38
C ARG A 228 2.51 2.23 -22.79
N GLY A 229 3.39 1.26 -22.49
CA GLY A 229 4.80 1.26 -22.88
C GLY A 229 5.74 1.98 -21.92
N TYR A 230 5.28 2.43 -20.74
CA TYR A 230 6.17 3.00 -19.73
C TYR A 230 7.07 1.92 -19.12
N GLY A 231 8.38 2.19 -19.06
CA GLY A 231 9.34 1.36 -18.38
C GLY A 231 9.26 1.47 -16.84
N TYR A 232 9.80 0.47 -16.14
CA TYR A 232 9.76 0.46 -14.66
C TYR A 232 10.39 1.71 -14.01
N ARG A 233 11.40 2.32 -14.64
CA ARG A 233 12.04 3.56 -14.15
C ARG A 233 11.08 4.75 -14.22
N GLU A 234 10.31 4.86 -15.28
CA GLU A 234 9.31 5.91 -15.46
C GLU A 234 8.13 5.71 -14.50
N ILE A 235 7.70 4.45 -14.32
CA ILE A 235 6.67 4.08 -13.34
C ILE A 235 7.11 4.49 -11.94
N LEU A 236 8.32 4.11 -11.52
CA LEU A 236 8.86 4.48 -10.21
C LEU A 236 8.99 6.01 -10.06
N GLY A 237 9.52 6.71 -11.06
CA GLY A 237 9.64 8.18 -11.08
C GLY A 237 8.28 8.87 -11.01
N TYR A 238 7.25 8.26 -11.58
CA TYR A 238 5.88 8.77 -11.49
C TYR A 238 5.36 8.72 -10.05
N TYR A 239 5.43 7.57 -9.38
CA TYR A 239 4.87 7.40 -8.03
C TYR A 239 5.78 7.92 -6.91
N PHE A 240 7.08 8.07 -7.17
CA PHE A 240 8.09 8.52 -6.19
C PHE A 240 8.96 9.67 -6.78
N PRO A 241 8.35 10.82 -7.08
CA PRO A 241 9.09 11.94 -7.68
C PRO A 241 10.25 12.42 -6.79
N GLY A 242 11.39 12.67 -7.42
CA GLY A 242 12.60 13.14 -6.72
C GLY A 242 13.39 12.05 -6.01
N THR A 243 12.96 10.78 -6.07
CA THR A 243 13.81 9.66 -5.65
C THR A 243 14.75 9.25 -6.78
N LEU A 244 15.83 8.58 -6.40
CA LEU A 244 16.82 8.01 -7.33
C LEU A 244 16.75 6.49 -7.28
N LEU A 245 16.91 5.85 -8.43
CA LEU A 245 17.14 4.41 -8.51
C LEU A 245 18.63 4.15 -8.33
N SER A 246 19.01 3.72 -7.13
CA SER A 246 20.40 3.58 -6.70
C SER A 246 20.80 2.10 -6.53
N PRO A 247 22.09 1.76 -6.70
CA PRO A 247 22.61 0.51 -6.18
C PRO A 247 22.45 0.44 -4.66
N LEU A 248 22.14 -0.75 -4.13
CA LEU A 248 21.96 -0.98 -2.70
C LEU A 248 23.17 -0.52 -1.87
N GLU A 249 24.40 -0.81 -2.33
CA GLU A 249 25.65 -0.46 -1.65
C GLU A 249 25.82 1.05 -1.43
N VAL A 250 25.27 1.87 -2.31
CA VAL A 250 25.34 3.34 -2.23
C VAL A 250 24.26 3.91 -1.31
N ALA A 251 23.10 3.26 -1.27
CA ALA A 251 21.95 3.74 -0.50
C ALA A 251 21.96 3.30 0.97
N ALA A 252 22.78 2.32 1.32
CA ALA A 252 22.91 1.79 2.69
C ALA A 252 24.00 2.49 3.54
N ARG A 253 24.70 3.48 2.97
CA ARG A 253 25.68 4.34 3.64
C ARG A 253 24.95 5.59 4.15
#